data_d6d94ad12f9c2195ad0945547ec71054
#
_entry.id   d6d94ad12f9c2195ad0945547ec71054
#
_cell.length_a   1.000
_cell.length_b   1.000
_cell.length_c   1.000
_cell.angle_alpha   90.00
_cell.angle_beta   90.00
_cell.angle_gamma   90.00
#
_symmetry.space_group_name_H-M   'P 1'
#
loop_
_entity.id
_entity.type
_entity.pdbx_description
1 polymer ?
#
loop_
_entity_poly.entity_id
_entity_poly.type
_entity_poly.pdbx_seq_one_letter_code
_entity_poly.pdbx_strand_id
1 'polypeptide(L)'
;MEILIVGVAVVALMVFVSTKIKKSAAAAYQPETIETEEFKIYKPEGFIHPLNDDSGLAFVANSKEWGKNEASKFRQAKAVVRVISNSDFKIVCENAKKSSGKVKSKQFVKSAPVGQKIFLLEGETTEADVKIITFWEIIESGKKIYELKIAVLETYAEDFAERINAMTASFNVK
;
A
#
# COMPACT_ATOMS: atom_id res chain seq x y z
N MET A 1 -5.02 -1.39 -54.15
CA MET A 1 -5.47 -2.42 -53.21
C MET A 1 -4.46 -2.67 -52.06
N GLU A 2 -3.19 -2.72 -52.32
CA GLU A 2 -2.15 -3.02 -51.31
C GLU A 2 -2.10 -2.02 -50.16
N ILE A 3 -2.23 -0.71 -50.43
CA ILE A 3 -2.23 0.33 -49.39
C ILE A 3 -3.41 0.18 -48.41
N LEU A 4 -4.55 -0.25 -48.89
CA LEU A 4 -5.75 -0.46 -48.07
C LEU A 4 -5.58 -1.66 -47.13
N ILE A 5 -4.95 -2.74 -47.61
CA ILE A 5 -4.65 -3.93 -46.80
C ILE A 5 -3.66 -3.59 -45.69
N VAL A 6 -2.61 -2.84 -46.02
CA VAL A 6 -1.62 -2.38 -45.03
C VAL A 6 -2.29 -1.49 -44.01
N GLY A 7 -3.16 -0.55 -44.41
CA GLY A 7 -3.90 0.31 -43.50
C GLY A 7 -4.79 -0.47 -42.53
N VAL A 8 -5.55 -1.46 -43.03
CA VAL A 8 -6.38 -2.32 -42.17
C VAL A 8 -5.55 -3.13 -41.20
N ALA A 9 -4.41 -3.69 -41.62
CA ALA A 9 -3.51 -4.44 -40.77
C ALA A 9 -2.93 -3.59 -39.63
N VAL A 10 -2.53 -2.34 -39.91
CA VAL A 10 -2.04 -1.41 -38.92
C VAL A 10 -3.12 -1.05 -37.87
N VAL A 11 -4.34 -0.75 -38.33
CA VAL A 11 -5.46 -0.47 -37.41
C VAL A 11 -5.79 -1.68 -36.53
N ALA A 12 -5.84 -2.88 -37.12
CA ALA A 12 -6.08 -4.11 -36.38
C ALA A 12 -4.99 -4.35 -35.28
N LEU A 13 -3.72 -4.11 -35.64
CA LEU A 13 -2.60 -4.20 -34.69
C LEU A 13 -2.73 -3.17 -33.55
N MET A 14 -3.07 -1.92 -33.86
CA MET A 14 -3.27 -0.87 -32.86
C MET A 14 -4.42 -1.21 -31.92
N VAL A 15 -5.54 -1.72 -32.41
CA VAL A 15 -6.68 -2.16 -31.57
C VAL A 15 -6.27 -3.32 -30.68
N PHE A 16 -5.56 -4.31 -31.22
CA PHE A 16 -5.07 -5.47 -30.45
C PHE A 16 -4.14 -5.05 -29.34
N VAL A 17 -3.13 -4.22 -29.62
CA VAL A 17 -2.15 -3.71 -28.63
C VAL A 17 -2.87 -2.87 -27.57
N SER A 18 -3.75 -1.96 -27.98
CA SER A 18 -4.53 -1.13 -27.05
C SER A 18 -5.40 -1.97 -26.12
N THR A 19 -6.06 -3.00 -26.64
CA THR A 19 -6.90 -3.91 -25.85
C THR A 19 -6.06 -4.73 -24.87
N LYS A 20 -4.89 -5.20 -25.29
CA LYS A 20 -3.97 -5.94 -24.43
C LYS A 20 -3.44 -5.07 -23.28
N ILE A 21 -3.06 -3.83 -23.58
CA ILE A 21 -2.61 -2.86 -22.55
C ILE A 21 -3.73 -2.57 -21.54
N LYS A 22 -4.97 -2.32 -22.01
CA LYS A 22 -6.11 -2.07 -21.12
C LYS A 22 -6.40 -3.25 -20.20
N LYS A 23 -6.37 -4.49 -20.72
CA LYS A 23 -6.57 -5.71 -19.94
C LYS A 23 -5.46 -5.89 -18.90
N SER A 24 -4.20 -5.67 -19.27
CA SER A 24 -3.07 -5.75 -18.35
C SER A 24 -3.14 -4.70 -17.25
N ALA A 25 -3.50 -3.45 -17.61
CA ALA A 25 -3.69 -2.38 -16.63
C ALA A 25 -4.84 -2.68 -15.65
N ALA A 26 -5.96 -3.22 -16.16
CA ALA A 26 -7.07 -3.62 -15.30
C ALA A 26 -6.69 -4.78 -14.37
N ALA A 27 -5.91 -5.76 -14.86
CA ALA A 27 -5.43 -6.87 -14.07
C ALA A 27 -4.52 -6.45 -12.92
N ALA A 28 -3.74 -5.37 -13.09
CA ALA A 28 -2.86 -4.85 -12.04
C ALA A 28 -3.62 -4.36 -10.79
N TYR A 29 -4.89 -3.97 -10.94
CA TYR A 29 -5.75 -3.55 -9.84
C TYR A 29 -6.52 -4.69 -9.16
N GLN A 30 -6.41 -5.92 -9.69
CA GLN A 30 -7.08 -7.07 -9.10
C GLN A 30 -6.49 -7.43 -7.72
N PRO A 31 -7.30 -8.00 -6.83
CA PRO A 31 -6.82 -8.45 -5.53
C PRO A 31 -5.77 -9.55 -5.69
N GLU A 32 -4.78 -9.52 -4.82
CA GLU A 32 -3.65 -10.45 -4.87
C GLU A 32 -3.10 -10.69 -3.46
N THR A 33 -2.68 -11.91 -3.18
CA THR A 33 -1.92 -12.21 -1.97
C THR A 33 -0.43 -12.19 -2.30
N ILE A 34 0.30 -11.28 -1.67
CA ILE A 34 1.74 -11.17 -1.76
C ILE A 34 2.34 -12.00 -0.62
N GLU A 35 3.14 -12.98 -0.97
CA GLU A 35 3.82 -13.84 -0.01
C GLU A 35 5.32 -13.82 -0.27
N THR A 36 6.07 -13.42 0.75
CA THR A 36 7.54 -13.41 0.77
C THR A 36 8.06 -14.48 1.71
N GLU A 37 9.37 -14.60 1.85
CA GLU A 37 9.99 -15.45 2.86
C GLU A 37 9.68 -14.99 4.28
N GLU A 38 9.43 -13.68 4.48
CA GLU A 38 9.34 -13.05 5.79
C GLU A 38 7.93 -12.72 6.22
N PHE A 39 7.03 -12.40 5.29
CA PHE A 39 5.65 -12.02 5.60
C PHE A 39 4.68 -12.35 4.47
N LYS A 40 3.40 -12.28 4.80
CA LYS A 40 2.28 -12.41 3.87
C LYS A 40 1.34 -11.24 4.07
N ILE A 41 0.83 -10.68 2.96
CA ILE A 41 -0.13 -9.58 2.98
C ILE A 41 -1.09 -9.70 1.79
N TYR A 42 -2.35 -9.39 2.00
CA TYR A 42 -3.36 -9.31 0.95
C TYR A 42 -3.42 -7.90 0.39
N LYS A 43 -3.20 -7.74 -0.90
CA LYS A 43 -3.42 -6.51 -1.65
C LYS A 43 -4.87 -6.48 -2.15
N PRO A 44 -5.75 -5.63 -1.62
CA PRO A 44 -7.13 -5.53 -2.08
C PRO A 44 -7.25 -4.98 -3.49
N GLU A 45 -8.42 -5.15 -4.09
CA GLU A 45 -8.78 -4.49 -5.34
C GLU A 45 -8.62 -2.97 -5.23
N GLY A 46 -8.21 -2.33 -6.31
CA GLY A 46 -8.00 -0.88 -6.38
C GLY A 46 -6.60 -0.43 -6.00
N PHE A 47 -5.73 -1.36 -5.57
CA PHE A 47 -4.30 -1.09 -5.38
C PHE A 47 -3.46 -1.75 -6.47
N ILE A 48 -2.39 -1.08 -6.88
CA ILE A 48 -1.34 -1.63 -7.73
C ILE A 48 -0.10 -1.87 -6.87
N HIS A 49 0.45 -3.07 -6.97
CA HIS A 49 1.77 -3.39 -6.47
C HIS A 49 2.77 -3.28 -7.63
N PRO A 50 3.68 -2.29 -7.64
CA PRO A 50 4.65 -2.15 -8.73
C PRO A 50 5.68 -3.30 -8.67
N LEU A 51 5.92 -3.94 -9.81
CA LEU A 51 6.87 -5.06 -9.91
C LEU A 51 8.33 -4.63 -9.77
N ASN A 52 8.64 -3.38 -10.13
CA ASN A 52 9.97 -2.80 -10.04
C ASN A 52 9.88 -1.54 -9.18
N ASP A 53 10.04 -1.70 -7.88
CA ASP A 53 10.05 -0.59 -6.93
C ASP A 53 11.45 -0.40 -6.36
N ASP A 54 12.10 0.69 -6.75
CA ASP A 54 13.46 1.05 -6.29
C ASP A 54 13.45 1.75 -4.92
N SER A 55 12.32 1.78 -4.21
CA SER A 55 12.19 2.46 -2.91
C SER A 55 12.94 1.78 -1.76
N GLY A 56 13.38 0.54 -1.95
CA GLY A 56 13.98 -0.29 -0.89
C GLY A 56 12.98 -0.77 0.17
N LEU A 57 11.67 -0.61 -0.09
CA LEU A 57 10.60 -1.11 0.76
C LEU A 57 10.30 -2.58 0.44
N ALA A 58 9.92 -3.36 1.45
CA ALA A 58 9.59 -4.77 1.26
C ALA A 58 8.26 -4.99 0.52
N PHE A 59 7.37 -3.99 0.58
CA PHE A 59 6.11 -3.98 -0.13
C PHE A 59 5.63 -2.54 -0.33
N VAL A 60 5.08 -2.26 -1.50
CA VAL A 60 4.40 -0.99 -1.81
C VAL A 60 3.11 -1.31 -2.55
N ALA A 61 2.02 -0.69 -2.16
CA ALA A 61 0.77 -0.72 -2.92
C ALA A 61 0.17 0.68 -3.00
N ASN A 62 -0.15 1.11 -4.20
CA ASN A 62 -0.66 2.43 -4.49
C ASN A 62 -2.05 2.34 -5.10
N SER A 63 -2.99 3.15 -4.61
CA SER A 63 -4.26 3.37 -5.28
C SER A 63 -4.12 4.40 -6.42
N LYS A 64 -5.24 4.85 -6.97
CA LYS A 64 -5.26 5.92 -7.98
C LYS A 64 -4.67 7.22 -7.44
N GLU A 65 -4.10 8.00 -8.35
CA GLU A 65 -3.68 9.37 -8.09
C GLU A 65 -4.88 10.25 -7.73
N TRP A 66 -4.62 11.23 -6.86
CA TRP A 66 -5.61 12.23 -6.50
C TRP A 66 -5.15 13.61 -6.94
N GLY A 67 -6.10 14.39 -7.49
CA GLY A 67 -5.83 15.74 -7.93
C GLY A 67 -5.30 15.83 -9.36
N LYS A 68 -5.08 17.06 -9.80
CA LYS A 68 -4.50 17.43 -11.09
C LYS A 68 -3.23 18.26 -10.84
N ASN A 69 -2.27 18.17 -11.75
CA ASN A 69 -1.01 18.90 -11.69
C ASN A 69 -0.16 18.51 -10.46
N GLU A 70 0.30 19.50 -9.66
CA GLU A 70 1.13 19.21 -8.48
C GLU A 70 0.43 18.42 -7.38
N ALA A 71 -0.90 18.51 -7.27
CA ALA A 71 -1.70 17.68 -6.37
C ALA A 71 -1.72 16.20 -6.77
N SER A 72 -1.32 15.85 -7.98
CA SER A 72 -1.16 14.45 -8.42
C SER A 72 -0.07 13.68 -7.68
N LYS A 73 0.71 14.34 -6.82
CA LYS A 73 1.69 13.68 -5.90
C LYS A 73 1.01 12.83 -4.84
N PHE A 74 -0.26 13.10 -4.52
CA PHE A 74 -1.02 12.33 -3.57
C PHE A 74 -1.69 11.13 -4.24
N ARG A 75 -1.79 10.04 -3.49
CA ARG A 75 -2.62 8.86 -3.81
C ARG A 75 -3.83 8.87 -2.91
N GLN A 76 -4.98 8.38 -3.40
CA GLN A 76 -6.17 8.23 -2.54
C GLN A 76 -5.86 7.37 -1.32
N ALA A 77 -5.09 6.28 -1.53
CA ALA A 77 -4.49 5.47 -0.48
C ALA A 77 -3.14 4.91 -0.93
N LYS A 78 -2.24 4.69 0.03
CA LYS A 78 -0.93 4.06 -0.17
C LYS A 78 -0.64 3.15 1.01
N ALA A 79 -0.17 1.94 0.76
CA ALA A 79 0.31 1.02 1.77
C ALA A 79 1.78 0.68 1.51
N VAL A 80 2.56 0.57 2.58
CA VAL A 80 3.97 0.18 2.50
C VAL A 80 4.32 -0.75 3.65
N VAL A 81 5.20 -1.72 3.39
CA VAL A 81 5.84 -2.52 4.43
C VAL A 81 7.33 -2.24 4.42
N ARG A 82 7.87 -1.92 5.59
CA ARG A 82 9.29 -1.79 5.84
C ARG A 82 9.76 -2.88 6.78
N VAL A 83 10.87 -3.50 6.47
CA VAL A 83 11.56 -4.43 7.37
C VAL A 83 12.77 -3.72 7.97
N ILE A 84 12.83 -3.65 9.29
CA ILE A 84 13.85 -2.93 10.04
C ILE A 84 14.63 -3.95 10.86
N SER A 85 15.94 -4.02 10.63
CA SER A 85 16.86 -4.85 11.41
C SER A 85 17.67 -3.98 12.37
N ASN A 86 18.12 -4.57 13.48
CA ASN A 86 19.01 -3.90 14.44
C ASN A 86 18.43 -2.60 15.03
N SER A 87 17.14 -2.56 15.29
CA SER A 87 16.48 -1.41 15.95
C SER A 87 15.70 -1.86 17.18
N ASP A 88 15.45 -0.92 18.09
CA ASP A 88 14.59 -1.15 19.23
C ASP A 88 13.12 -0.90 18.89
N PHE A 89 12.25 -1.83 19.28
CA PHE A 89 10.81 -1.76 19.02
C PHE A 89 10.16 -0.49 19.55
N LYS A 90 10.57 -0.03 20.76
CA LYS A 90 10.03 1.22 21.34
C LYS A 90 10.43 2.43 20.50
N ILE A 91 11.65 2.46 19.98
CA ILE A 91 12.12 3.56 19.12
C ILE A 91 11.28 3.62 17.85
N VAL A 92 11.02 2.48 17.19
CA VAL A 92 10.19 2.42 16.00
C VAL A 92 8.76 2.88 16.30
N CYS A 93 8.15 2.41 17.40
CA CYS A 93 6.82 2.86 17.82
C CYS A 93 6.77 4.37 18.12
N GLU A 94 7.79 4.94 18.78
CA GLU A 94 7.84 6.39 19.05
C GLU A 94 8.04 7.20 17.75
N ASN A 95 8.82 6.71 16.81
CA ASN A 95 8.99 7.36 15.51
C ASN A 95 7.66 7.35 14.71
N ALA A 96 6.93 6.23 14.73
CA ALA A 96 5.61 6.15 14.13
C ALA A 96 4.64 7.16 14.76
N LYS A 97 4.60 7.29 16.10
CA LYS A 97 3.79 8.29 16.79
C LYS A 97 4.14 9.72 16.39
N LYS A 98 5.44 10.05 16.31
CA LYS A 98 5.88 11.38 15.86
C LYS A 98 5.46 11.67 14.42
N SER A 99 5.52 10.66 13.56
CA SER A 99 5.17 10.79 12.14
C SER A 99 3.66 10.77 11.87
N SER A 100 2.85 10.30 12.83
CA SER A 100 1.39 10.19 12.69
C SER A 100 0.64 11.50 12.95
N GLY A 101 1.34 12.57 13.37
CA GLY A 101 0.72 13.84 13.71
C GLY A 101 -0.18 13.72 14.95
N LYS A 102 -1.48 13.99 14.79
CA LYS A 102 -2.46 13.84 15.88
C LYS A 102 -2.83 12.36 16.02
N VAL A 103 -2.40 11.74 17.11
CA VAL A 103 -2.75 10.35 17.44
C VAL A 103 -4.24 10.26 17.78
N LYS A 104 -4.98 9.42 17.04
CA LYS A 104 -6.41 9.12 17.29
C LYS A 104 -6.56 7.90 18.21
N SER A 105 -5.82 6.82 17.91
CA SER A 105 -5.81 5.62 18.73
C SER A 105 -4.42 5.00 18.79
N LYS A 106 -4.13 4.28 19.88
CA LYS A 106 -2.91 3.49 20.02
C LYS A 106 -3.15 2.30 20.95
N GLN A 107 -2.62 1.13 20.59
CA GLN A 107 -2.83 -0.09 21.35
C GLN A 107 -1.64 -1.04 21.20
N PHE A 108 -1.20 -1.64 22.34
CA PHE A 108 -0.39 -2.85 22.32
C PHE A 108 -1.29 -4.07 22.37
N VAL A 109 -1.12 -4.99 21.43
CA VAL A 109 -1.93 -6.22 21.37
C VAL A 109 -1.44 -7.19 22.43
N LYS A 110 -2.29 -7.50 23.42
CA LYS A 110 -1.94 -8.37 24.56
C LYS A 110 -1.87 -9.86 24.18
N SER A 111 -2.64 -10.28 23.18
CA SER A 111 -2.73 -11.66 22.70
C SER A 111 -1.95 -11.88 21.40
N ALA A 112 -0.79 -11.26 21.28
CA ALA A 112 0.10 -11.51 20.14
C ALA A 112 0.60 -12.96 20.11
N PRO A 113 0.94 -13.51 18.93
CA PRO A 113 1.59 -14.81 18.84
C PRO A 113 2.85 -14.90 19.70
N VAL A 114 3.21 -16.13 20.14
CA VAL A 114 4.39 -16.33 20.97
C VAL A 114 5.65 -15.80 20.29
N GLY A 115 6.41 -14.97 20.99
CA GLY A 115 7.63 -14.37 20.46
C GLY A 115 7.42 -13.10 19.62
N GLN A 116 6.18 -12.61 19.49
CA GLN A 116 5.88 -11.37 18.80
C GLN A 116 5.37 -10.28 19.75
N LYS A 117 5.67 -9.01 19.40
CA LYS A 117 5.04 -7.84 20.02
C LYS A 117 4.37 -7.06 18.89
N ILE A 118 3.13 -6.64 19.10
CA ILE A 118 2.35 -5.92 18.09
C ILE A 118 1.88 -4.59 18.69
N PHE A 119 2.12 -3.52 17.93
CA PHE A 119 1.65 -2.17 18.24
C PHE A 119 0.83 -1.64 17.07
N LEU A 120 -0.39 -1.21 17.38
CA LEU A 120 -1.33 -0.59 16.45
C LEU A 120 -1.42 0.90 16.75
N LEU A 121 -1.44 1.72 15.70
CA LEU A 121 -1.54 3.17 15.82
C LEU A 121 -2.39 3.73 14.68
N GLU A 122 -3.29 4.64 15.03
CA GLU A 122 -4.00 5.47 14.08
C GLU A 122 -3.70 6.94 14.35
N GLY A 123 -3.43 7.69 13.31
CA GLY A 123 -3.13 9.11 13.41
C GLY A 123 -3.67 9.91 12.24
N GLU A 124 -3.64 11.22 12.40
CA GLU A 124 -4.06 12.19 11.39
C GLU A 124 -2.98 13.24 11.21
N THR A 125 -2.56 13.45 9.98
CA THR A 125 -1.62 14.51 9.61
C THR A 125 -2.19 15.36 8.49
N THR A 126 -1.66 16.57 8.33
CA THR A 126 -2.01 17.46 7.21
C THR A 126 -0.75 17.75 6.43
N GLU A 127 -0.76 17.53 5.13
CA GLU A 127 0.33 17.83 4.22
C GLU A 127 -0.23 18.62 3.03
N ALA A 128 0.32 19.82 2.76
CA ALA A 128 -0.16 20.72 1.72
C ALA A 128 -1.69 20.92 1.75
N ASP A 129 -2.25 21.20 2.94
CA ASP A 129 -3.68 21.39 3.21
C ASP A 129 -4.56 20.15 2.95
N VAL A 130 -3.93 18.99 2.71
CA VAL A 130 -4.62 17.71 2.52
C VAL A 130 -4.54 16.91 3.81
N LYS A 131 -5.68 16.51 4.35
CA LYS A 131 -5.75 15.65 5.53
C LYS A 131 -5.56 14.19 5.16
N ILE A 132 -4.68 13.51 5.88
CA ILE A 132 -4.30 12.13 5.67
C ILE A 132 -4.50 11.38 6.98
N ILE A 133 -5.26 10.28 6.93
CA ILE A 133 -5.37 9.33 8.02
C ILE A 133 -4.33 8.24 7.80
N THR A 134 -3.59 7.90 8.85
CA THR A 134 -2.54 6.88 8.80
C THR A 134 -2.84 5.76 9.78
N PHE A 135 -2.71 4.53 9.30
CA PHE A 135 -2.80 3.31 10.08
C PHE A 135 -1.44 2.64 10.10
N TRP A 136 -1.02 2.21 11.28
CA TRP A 136 0.27 1.54 11.48
C TRP A 136 0.04 0.24 12.22
N GLU A 137 0.66 -0.81 11.72
CA GLU A 137 0.83 -2.06 12.43
C GLU A 137 2.32 -2.37 12.48
N ILE A 138 2.88 -2.40 13.67
CA ILE A 138 4.30 -2.63 13.92
C ILE A 138 4.44 -3.94 14.68
N ILE A 139 5.13 -4.91 14.08
CA ILE A 139 5.32 -6.25 14.61
C ILE A 139 6.81 -6.49 14.83
N GLU A 140 7.20 -6.77 16.07
CA GLU A 140 8.52 -7.31 16.37
C GLU A 140 8.43 -8.84 16.34
N SER A 141 9.26 -9.49 15.54
CA SER A 141 9.42 -10.93 15.50
C SER A 141 10.90 -11.29 15.38
N GLY A 142 11.42 -11.99 16.38
CA GLY A 142 12.84 -12.30 16.47
C GLY A 142 13.70 -11.03 16.60
N LYS A 143 14.60 -10.83 15.63
CA LYS A 143 15.52 -9.66 15.58
C LYS A 143 15.09 -8.59 14.58
N LYS A 144 13.89 -8.71 14.00
CA LYS A 144 13.37 -7.82 12.98
C LYS A 144 12.08 -7.15 13.44
N ILE A 145 11.85 -5.97 12.92
CA ILE A 145 10.63 -5.22 13.10
C ILE A 145 10.00 -4.99 11.73
N TYR A 146 8.74 -5.32 11.61
CA TYR A 146 7.94 -5.17 10.40
C TYR A 146 6.95 -4.04 10.63
N GLU A 147 7.02 -3.03 9.80
CA GLU A 147 6.20 -1.84 9.88
C GLU A 147 5.29 -1.78 8.65
N LEU A 148 4.02 -2.10 8.81
CA LEU A 148 2.98 -1.80 7.83
C LEU A 148 2.44 -0.40 8.12
N LYS A 149 2.53 0.49 7.15
CA LYS A 149 1.90 1.82 7.17
C LYS A 149 0.92 1.93 6.02
N ILE A 150 -0.32 2.30 6.33
CA ILE A 150 -1.33 2.63 5.33
C ILE A 150 -1.71 4.09 5.53
N ALA A 151 -1.59 4.89 4.47
CA ALA A 151 -2.01 6.29 4.45
C ALA A 151 -3.19 6.43 3.49
N VAL A 152 -4.25 7.10 3.90
CA VAL A 152 -5.45 7.36 3.10
C VAL A 152 -5.86 8.81 3.24
N LEU A 153 -6.27 9.45 2.14
CA LEU A 153 -6.86 10.78 2.21
C LEU A 153 -8.17 10.73 3.01
N GLU A 154 -8.38 11.67 3.91
CA GLU A 154 -9.58 11.72 4.76
C GLU A 154 -10.87 11.59 3.95
N THR A 155 -10.94 12.25 2.80
CA THR A 155 -12.10 12.23 1.90
C THR A 155 -12.42 10.86 1.30
N TYR A 156 -11.49 9.91 1.36
CA TYR A 156 -11.63 8.54 0.85
C TYR A 156 -11.57 7.49 1.96
N ALA A 157 -11.47 7.90 3.22
CA ALA A 157 -11.28 6.98 4.34
C ALA A 157 -12.40 5.94 4.45
N GLU A 158 -13.65 6.35 4.26
CA GLU A 158 -14.82 5.45 4.27
C GLU A 158 -14.78 4.47 3.11
N ASP A 159 -14.46 4.93 1.90
CA ASP A 159 -14.38 4.10 0.69
C ASP A 159 -13.29 3.03 0.78
N PHE A 160 -12.23 3.29 1.54
CA PHE A 160 -11.11 2.38 1.72
C PHE A 160 -11.17 1.58 3.02
N ALA A 161 -12.13 1.81 3.92
CA ALA A 161 -12.18 1.20 5.25
C ALA A 161 -12.13 -0.34 5.21
N GLU A 162 -12.96 -0.98 4.39
CA GLU A 162 -12.97 -2.45 4.25
C GLU A 162 -11.64 -2.98 3.68
N ARG A 163 -11.06 -2.27 2.70
CA ARG A 163 -9.79 -2.65 2.07
C ARG A 163 -8.62 -2.52 3.05
N ILE A 164 -8.61 -1.47 3.86
CA ILE A 164 -7.61 -1.25 4.92
C ILE A 164 -7.71 -2.36 5.95
N ASN A 165 -8.93 -2.68 6.42
CA ASN A 165 -9.17 -3.76 7.36
C ASN A 165 -8.75 -5.13 6.81
N ALA A 166 -9.05 -5.42 5.54
CA ALA A 166 -8.63 -6.66 4.89
C ALA A 166 -7.10 -6.75 4.79
N MET A 167 -6.43 -5.64 4.47
CA MET A 167 -4.97 -5.59 4.37
C MET A 167 -4.31 -5.79 5.73
N THR A 168 -4.74 -5.08 6.77
CA THR A 168 -4.21 -5.22 8.14
C THR A 168 -4.49 -6.61 8.71
N ALA A 169 -5.73 -7.12 8.59
CA ALA A 169 -6.09 -8.45 9.09
C ALA A 169 -5.31 -9.59 8.41
N SER A 170 -4.82 -9.38 7.19
CA SER A 170 -4.04 -10.37 6.43
C SER A 170 -2.53 -10.26 6.65
N PHE A 171 -2.06 -9.17 7.25
CA PHE A 171 -0.64 -8.96 7.46
C PHE A 171 -0.12 -9.92 8.54
N ASN A 172 0.71 -10.84 8.12
CA ASN A 172 1.23 -11.90 8.97
C ASN A 172 2.74 -12.04 8.75
N VAL A 173 3.49 -11.99 9.82
CA VAL A 173 4.94 -12.20 9.85
C VAL A 173 5.21 -13.67 10.19
N LYS A 174 6.08 -14.30 9.39
CA LYS A 174 6.46 -15.72 9.51
C LYS A 174 7.48 -15.97 10.62
#